data_95437c4013d5538c0f3e26fed8b3e57c
#
_entry.id   95437c4013d5538c0f3e26fed8b3e57c
#
_cell.length_a   1.000
_cell.length_b   1.000
_cell.length_c   1.000
_cell.angle_alpha   90.00
_cell.angle_beta   90.00
_cell.angle_gamma   90.00
#
_symmetry.space_group_name_H-M   'P 1'
#
loop_
_entity.id
_entity.type
_entity.pdbx_description
1 polymer ?
#
loop_
_entity_poly.entity_id
_entity_poly.type
_entity_poly.pdbx_seq_one_letter_code
_entity_poly.pdbx_strand_id
1 'polypeptide(L)'
;MTSSEQAFDYLTGGDDEVSLRKIRTDGPQSGTIGPRPDHVVFVLADGHATLTADDGSEWEVGAGRPMMLSAPVAYAFDTDAAAMTLLHIAPAVLGDGDELSEFVQPGPADPGVEPLLTLLNEVTDRILDPALDGAERAVLNRRVATVVLSTFTRSRSDVEHRLRRAIRFVHDHAGEDLTVADVAAAADLSERGLQDLFRRRLAVTPMQYLREVRLDRVHLELAARRNRLVTVGDVARAWRFAHLGRFAAAYRRRFGESPHETLRRSGRAEG
;
A
#
# COMPACT_ATOMS: atom_id res chain seq x y z
N MET A 1 -9.34 -1.71 -44.35
CA MET A 1 -8.51 -1.49 -43.14
C MET A 1 -8.01 -2.86 -42.74
N THR A 2 -6.81 -3.17 -43.16
CA THR A 2 -6.14 -4.46 -42.89
C THR A 2 -5.64 -4.46 -41.45
N SER A 3 -6.21 -5.34 -40.63
CA SER A 3 -5.60 -5.70 -39.36
C SER A 3 -4.22 -6.27 -39.67
N SER A 4 -3.18 -5.53 -39.31
CA SER A 4 -1.82 -6.04 -39.29
C SER A 4 -1.80 -7.12 -38.23
N GLU A 5 -1.66 -8.39 -38.60
CA GLU A 5 -1.28 -9.47 -37.70
C GLU A 5 0.13 -9.12 -37.21
N GLN A 6 0.23 -8.53 -36.02
CA GLN A 6 1.51 -8.34 -35.36
C GLN A 6 2.06 -9.70 -35.00
N ALA A 7 3.21 -10.03 -35.56
CA ALA A 7 3.91 -11.28 -35.24
C ALA A 7 4.45 -11.19 -33.81
N PHE A 8 3.87 -11.99 -32.93
CA PHE A 8 4.41 -12.22 -31.59
C PHE A 8 5.25 -13.49 -31.62
N ASP A 9 6.52 -13.37 -31.32
CA ASP A 9 7.36 -14.53 -30.98
C ASP A 9 7.32 -14.73 -29.47
N TYR A 10 6.85 -15.89 -29.02
CA TYR A 10 6.80 -16.18 -27.58
C TYR A 10 7.27 -17.60 -27.26
N LEU A 11 8.04 -17.72 -26.20
CA LEU A 11 8.45 -18.95 -25.59
C LEU A 11 7.70 -19.12 -24.27
N THR A 12 7.03 -20.25 -24.07
CA THR A 12 6.25 -20.51 -22.85
C THR A 12 6.55 -21.90 -22.29
N GLY A 13 6.52 -22.03 -20.96
CA GLY A 13 6.67 -23.29 -20.22
C GLY A 13 6.24 -23.12 -18.77
N GLY A 14 6.24 -24.23 -18.04
CA GLY A 14 5.79 -24.28 -16.66
C GLY A 14 4.59 -25.22 -16.47
N ASP A 15 3.84 -25.01 -15.38
CA ASP A 15 2.64 -25.76 -15.02
C ASP A 15 1.49 -24.80 -14.63
N ASP A 16 0.41 -25.36 -14.05
CA ASP A 16 -0.77 -24.62 -13.62
C ASP A 16 -0.49 -23.75 -12.37
N GLU A 17 0.59 -24.01 -11.63
CA GLU A 17 1.01 -23.25 -10.45
C GLU A 17 1.91 -22.09 -10.80
N VAL A 18 2.95 -22.33 -11.60
CA VAL A 18 3.93 -21.34 -12.04
C VAL A 18 4.28 -21.59 -13.50
N SER A 19 4.02 -20.61 -14.34
CA SER A 19 4.43 -20.63 -15.74
C SER A 19 5.15 -19.35 -16.15
N LEU A 20 6.03 -19.45 -17.14
CA LEU A 20 6.81 -18.33 -17.65
C LEU A 20 6.57 -18.17 -19.14
N ARG A 21 6.47 -16.90 -19.55
CA ARG A 21 6.35 -16.52 -20.96
C ARG A 21 7.38 -15.44 -21.29
N LYS A 22 8.17 -15.67 -22.31
CA LYS A 22 8.99 -14.61 -22.93
C LYS A 22 8.28 -14.13 -24.18
N ILE A 23 8.12 -12.83 -24.30
CA ILE A 23 7.46 -12.19 -25.44
C ILE A 23 8.46 -11.28 -26.14
N ARG A 24 8.44 -11.30 -27.49
CA ARG A 24 9.08 -10.29 -28.34
C ARG A 24 8.05 -9.66 -29.24
N THR A 25 8.17 -8.36 -29.46
CA THR A 25 7.27 -7.54 -30.28
C THR A 25 8.06 -6.70 -31.26
N ASP A 26 7.50 -6.42 -32.41
CA ASP A 26 8.15 -5.62 -33.45
C ASP A 26 7.87 -4.09 -33.36
N GLY A 27 7.33 -3.64 -32.24
CA GLY A 27 7.03 -2.21 -32.03
C GLY A 27 6.13 -1.94 -30.83
N PRO A 28 5.77 -0.66 -30.62
CA PRO A 28 4.92 -0.26 -29.51
C PRO A 28 3.58 -1.01 -29.47
N GLN A 29 3.14 -1.35 -28.28
CA GLN A 29 1.90 -2.08 -28.02
C GLN A 29 1.04 -1.32 -27.02
N SER A 30 -0.26 -1.29 -27.26
CA SER A 30 -1.22 -0.77 -26.31
C SER A 30 -2.49 -1.64 -26.27
N GLY A 31 -3.15 -1.68 -25.13
CA GLY A 31 -4.35 -2.49 -25.02
C GLY A 31 -4.86 -2.59 -23.58
N THR A 32 -5.75 -3.56 -23.38
CA THR A 32 -6.29 -3.87 -22.06
C THR A 32 -6.04 -5.33 -21.71
N ILE A 33 -5.69 -5.55 -20.47
CA ILE A 33 -5.55 -6.86 -19.84
C ILE A 33 -6.78 -7.03 -18.94
N GLY A 34 -7.69 -7.92 -19.32
CA GLY A 34 -8.88 -8.23 -18.52
C GLY A 34 -8.53 -8.88 -17.18
N PRO A 35 -9.51 -9.02 -16.27
CA PRO A 35 -9.31 -9.73 -15.01
C PRO A 35 -8.81 -11.16 -15.27
N ARG A 36 -7.79 -11.59 -14.52
CA ARG A 36 -7.13 -12.90 -14.65
C ARG A 36 -7.28 -13.71 -13.37
N PRO A 37 -7.25 -15.03 -13.45
CA PRO A 37 -7.24 -15.89 -12.28
C PRO A 37 -5.87 -15.91 -11.57
N ASP A 38 -4.79 -15.54 -12.26
CA ASP A 38 -3.40 -15.62 -11.83
C ASP A 38 -2.77 -14.23 -11.61
N HIS A 39 -1.83 -14.13 -10.70
CA HIS A 39 -0.93 -12.99 -10.58
C HIS A 39 0.13 -13.06 -11.67
N VAL A 40 0.57 -11.91 -12.18
CA VAL A 40 1.63 -11.87 -13.19
C VAL A 40 2.71 -10.90 -12.75
N VAL A 41 3.92 -11.42 -12.55
CA VAL A 41 5.12 -10.58 -12.44
C VAL A 41 5.69 -10.41 -13.83
N PHE A 42 5.86 -9.17 -14.27
CA PHE A 42 6.52 -8.90 -15.55
C PHE A 42 7.76 -8.05 -15.38
N VAL A 43 8.72 -8.25 -16.27
CA VAL A 43 9.96 -7.49 -16.37
C VAL A 43 10.21 -7.16 -17.83
N LEU A 44 10.38 -5.87 -18.13
CA LEU A 44 10.78 -5.41 -19.45
C LEU A 44 12.29 -5.63 -19.63
N ALA A 45 12.70 -6.16 -20.77
CA ALA A 45 14.12 -6.26 -21.10
C ALA A 45 14.69 -4.92 -21.61
N ASP A 46 13.84 -4.10 -22.20
CA ASP A 46 14.13 -2.78 -22.77
C ASP A 46 12.92 -1.88 -22.68
N GLY A 47 13.04 -0.62 -23.09
CA GLY A 47 11.90 0.31 -23.20
C GLY A 47 11.21 0.65 -21.90
N HIS A 48 9.96 1.08 -22.01
CA HIS A 48 9.11 1.52 -20.93
C HIS A 48 7.68 0.99 -21.11
N ALA A 49 6.93 0.95 -20.03
CA ALA A 49 5.50 0.71 -20.05
C ALA A 49 4.77 1.65 -19.08
N THR A 50 3.59 2.11 -19.47
CA THR A 50 2.61 2.74 -18.58
C THR A 50 1.48 1.75 -18.35
N LEU A 51 1.10 1.58 -17.09
CA LEU A 51 0.00 0.70 -16.66
C LEU A 51 -0.99 1.48 -15.84
N THR A 52 -2.28 1.29 -16.15
CA THR A 52 -3.37 1.92 -15.41
C THR A 52 -4.33 0.84 -14.95
N ALA A 53 -4.54 0.71 -13.64
CA ALA A 53 -5.53 -0.21 -13.09
C ALA A 53 -6.95 0.37 -13.18
N ASP A 54 -7.96 -0.47 -13.01
CA ASP A 54 -9.38 -0.10 -13.03
C ASP A 54 -9.79 0.88 -11.92
N ASP A 55 -9.00 0.96 -10.83
CA ASP A 55 -9.19 1.94 -9.76
C ASP A 55 -8.54 3.31 -10.06
N GLY A 56 -7.95 3.49 -11.25
CA GLY A 56 -7.27 4.69 -11.69
C GLY A 56 -5.83 4.85 -11.18
N SER A 57 -5.26 3.84 -10.53
CA SER A 57 -3.83 3.84 -10.17
C SER A 57 -2.98 3.70 -11.43
N GLU A 58 -1.91 4.49 -11.54
CA GLU A 58 -1.02 4.51 -12.69
C GLU A 58 0.43 4.27 -12.27
N TRP A 59 1.18 3.52 -13.08
CA TRP A 59 2.59 3.22 -12.86
C TRP A 59 3.38 3.34 -14.15
N GLU A 60 4.55 3.97 -14.04
CA GLU A 60 5.60 3.92 -15.07
C GLU A 60 6.62 2.85 -14.72
N VAL A 61 6.91 1.97 -15.66
CA VAL A 61 7.81 0.82 -15.49
C VAL A 61 8.88 0.87 -16.55
N GLY A 62 10.14 1.03 -16.15
CA GLY A 62 11.30 0.96 -17.04
C GLY A 62 11.90 -0.44 -17.13
N ALA A 63 12.82 -0.63 -18.07
CA ALA A 63 13.55 -1.87 -18.25
C ALA A 63 14.22 -2.35 -16.96
N GLY A 64 14.22 -3.66 -16.75
CA GLY A 64 14.83 -4.32 -15.58
C GLY A 64 14.05 -4.14 -14.28
N ARG A 65 12.94 -3.41 -14.28
CA ARG A 65 12.13 -3.19 -13.10
C ARG A 65 10.96 -4.19 -13.06
N PRO A 66 10.88 -5.08 -12.05
CA PRO A 66 9.75 -5.99 -11.93
C PRO A 66 8.50 -5.25 -11.43
N MET A 67 7.36 -5.61 -11.98
CA MET A 67 6.06 -5.17 -11.51
C MET A 67 5.09 -6.36 -11.43
N MET A 68 4.18 -6.33 -10.46
CA MET A 68 3.15 -7.36 -10.28
C MET A 68 1.77 -6.85 -10.69
N LEU A 69 1.15 -7.54 -11.63
CA LEU A 69 -0.26 -7.40 -11.95
C LEU A 69 -1.04 -8.35 -11.05
N SER A 70 -1.80 -7.79 -10.12
CA SER A 70 -2.55 -8.59 -9.13
C SER A 70 -3.83 -9.16 -9.75
N ALA A 71 -4.14 -10.42 -9.46
CA ALA A 71 -5.44 -11.01 -9.77
C ALA A 71 -6.50 -10.52 -8.74
N PRO A 72 -7.76 -10.32 -9.12
CA PRO A 72 -8.34 -10.38 -10.46
C PRO A 72 -8.47 -8.99 -11.14
N VAL A 73 -7.53 -8.08 -10.93
CA VAL A 73 -7.58 -6.68 -11.41
C VAL A 73 -7.39 -6.59 -12.91
N ALA A 74 -8.13 -5.70 -13.56
CA ALA A 74 -7.94 -5.33 -14.96
C ALA A 74 -6.95 -4.17 -15.11
N TYR A 75 -6.18 -4.16 -16.20
CA TYR A 75 -5.18 -3.11 -16.49
C TYR A 75 -5.27 -2.65 -17.93
N ALA A 76 -5.17 -1.35 -18.17
CA ALA A 76 -4.77 -0.82 -19.47
C ALA A 76 -3.25 -0.70 -19.50
N PHE A 77 -2.65 -0.88 -20.67
CA PHE A 77 -1.19 -0.73 -20.84
C PHE A 77 -0.85 -0.03 -22.15
N ASP A 78 0.26 0.67 -22.12
CA ASP A 78 0.96 1.21 -23.28
C ASP A 78 2.47 0.92 -23.08
N THR A 79 3.15 0.36 -24.10
CA THR A 79 4.57 0.02 -24.01
C THR A 79 5.28 0.13 -25.33
N ASP A 80 6.51 0.59 -25.32
CA ASP A 80 7.46 0.58 -26.42
C ASP A 80 8.51 -0.55 -26.30
N ALA A 81 8.42 -1.39 -25.27
CA ALA A 81 9.37 -2.47 -25.04
C ALA A 81 9.29 -3.54 -26.14
N ALA A 82 10.44 -3.91 -26.69
CA ALA A 82 10.56 -4.95 -27.71
C ALA A 82 10.63 -6.36 -27.11
N ALA A 83 10.99 -6.50 -25.84
CA ALA A 83 11.05 -7.79 -25.17
C ALA A 83 10.64 -7.72 -23.70
N MET A 84 9.90 -8.73 -23.24
CA MET A 84 9.48 -8.82 -21.85
C MET A 84 9.36 -10.27 -21.37
N THR A 85 9.54 -10.47 -20.07
CA THR A 85 9.33 -11.74 -19.38
C THR A 85 8.10 -11.62 -18.48
N LEU A 86 7.18 -12.57 -18.59
CA LEU A 86 5.98 -12.67 -17.77
C LEU A 86 6.07 -13.97 -16.95
N LEU A 87 5.97 -13.85 -15.64
CA LEU A 87 5.89 -14.98 -14.72
C LEU A 87 4.47 -15.02 -14.15
N HIS A 88 3.69 -16.03 -14.55
CA HIS A 88 2.34 -16.28 -14.08
C HIS A 88 2.39 -17.15 -12.82
N ILE A 89 1.61 -16.82 -11.80
CA ILE A 89 1.63 -17.48 -10.51
C ILE A 89 0.19 -17.64 -10.03
N ALA A 90 -0.24 -18.88 -9.85
CA ALA A 90 -1.56 -19.17 -9.28
C ALA A 90 -1.67 -18.61 -7.84
N PRO A 91 -2.78 -17.96 -7.45
CA PRO A 91 -2.94 -17.41 -6.10
C PRO A 91 -2.67 -18.44 -4.99
N ALA A 92 -3.08 -19.70 -5.17
CA ALA A 92 -2.86 -20.77 -4.21
C ALA A 92 -1.38 -21.03 -3.88
N VAL A 93 -0.45 -20.72 -4.81
CA VAL A 93 0.99 -20.87 -4.60
C VAL A 93 1.53 -19.81 -3.66
N LEU A 94 0.91 -18.62 -3.64
CA LEU A 94 1.27 -17.52 -2.77
C LEU A 94 0.59 -17.61 -1.39
N GLY A 95 -0.32 -18.56 -1.18
CA GLY A 95 -1.06 -18.79 0.06
C GLY A 95 -2.45 -18.15 0.08
N ASP A 96 -3.30 -18.57 1.00
CA ASP A 96 -4.66 -18.07 1.14
C ASP A 96 -4.64 -16.62 1.63
N GLY A 97 -5.40 -15.76 0.93
CA GLY A 97 -5.37 -14.29 1.02
C GLY A 97 -5.64 -13.64 2.38
N ASP A 98 -6.07 -14.38 3.43
CA ASP A 98 -6.31 -13.84 4.77
C ASP A 98 -5.02 -13.60 5.59
N GLU A 99 -3.91 -14.26 5.23
CA GLU A 99 -2.60 -14.04 5.85
C GLU A 99 -1.67 -13.17 5.00
N LEU A 100 -2.00 -12.95 3.72
CA LEU A 100 -1.15 -12.21 2.82
C LEU A 100 -1.23 -10.72 3.08
N SER A 101 -0.07 -10.17 3.34
CA SER A 101 0.24 -8.76 3.25
C SER A 101 -0.23 -8.21 1.91
N GLU A 102 -0.72 -6.99 1.91
CA GLU A 102 -1.06 -6.28 0.67
C GLU A 102 0.12 -6.29 -0.30
N PHE A 103 -0.11 -6.70 -1.55
CA PHE A 103 0.90 -6.59 -2.59
C PHE A 103 1.20 -5.12 -2.86
N VAL A 104 2.48 -4.79 -2.84
CA VAL A 104 2.97 -3.43 -3.03
C VAL A 104 4.01 -3.43 -4.14
N GLN A 105 3.91 -2.48 -5.05
CA GLN A 105 4.93 -2.32 -6.08
C GLN A 105 6.24 -1.81 -5.46
N PRO A 106 7.40 -2.42 -5.79
CA PRO A 106 8.69 -1.93 -5.35
C PRO A 106 8.96 -0.51 -5.87
N GLY A 107 9.64 0.30 -5.07
CA GLY A 107 10.10 1.63 -5.49
C GLY A 107 11.16 1.58 -6.61
N PRO A 108 11.46 2.71 -7.28
CA PRO A 108 12.42 2.75 -8.39
C PRO A 108 13.83 2.28 -8.04
N ALA A 109 14.24 2.42 -6.78
CA ALA A 109 15.57 2.05 -6.28
C ALA A 109 15.48 1.06 -5.12
N ASP A 110 14.42 0.23 -5.08
CA ASP A 110 14.24 -0.75 -4.01
C ASP A 110 15.23 -1.91 -4.18
N PRO A 111 16.18 -2.10 -3.24
CA PRO A 111 17.13 -3.20 -3.32
C PRO A 111 16.46 -4.59 -3.17
N GLY A 112 15.22 -4.63 -2.68
CA GLY A 112 14.44 -5.86 -2.53
C GLY A 112 14.06 -6.54 -3.84
N VAL A 113 14.29 -5.89 -5.00
CA VAL A 113 14.03 -6.49 -6.33
C VAL A 113 15.16 -7.39 -6.82
N GLU A 114 16.39 -7.18 -6.35
CA GLU A 114 17.58 -7.91 -6.82
C GLU A 114 17.47 -9.44 -6.65
N PRO A 115 16.96 -9.97 -5.51
CA PRO A 115 16.76 -11.41 -5.38
C PRO A 115 15.78 -11.99 -6.42
N LEU A 116 14.75 -11.23 -6.81
CA LEU A 116 13.80 -11.66 -7.83
C LEU A 116 14.42 -11.67 -9.23
N LEU A 117 15.18 -10.64 -9.59
CA LEU A 117 15.85 -10.58 -10.88
C LEU A 117 16.91 -11.69 -11.01
N THR A 118 17.66 -11.96 -9.96
CA THR A 118 18.60 -13.07 -9.88
C THR A 118 17.87 -14.40 -10.04
N LEU A 119 16.79 -14.61 -9.31
CA LEU A 119 15.97 -15.82 -9.43
C LEU A 119 15.47 -16.01 -10.85
N LEU A 120 14.86 -14.98 -11.47
CA LEU A 120 14.34 -15.08 -12.84
C LEU A 120 15.42 -15.52 -13.83
N ASN A 121 16.65 -15.01 -13.71
CA ASN A 121 17.76 -15.43 -14.55
C ASN A 121 18.14 -16.91 -14.33
N GLU A 122 18.15 -17.38 -13.08
CA GLU A 122 18.48 -18.75 -12.73
C GLU A 122 17.41 -19.77 -13.14
N VAL A 123 16.12 -19.40 -13.00
CA VAL A 123 15.04 -20.38 -13.13
C VAL A 123 14.37 -20.37 -14.50
N THR A 124 14.61 -19.37 -15.34
CA THR A 124 13.92 -19.26 -16.65
C THR A 124 14.07 -20.52 -17.48
N ASP A 125 15.29 -21.01 -17.69
CA ASP A 125 15.55 -22.18 -18.53
C ASP A 125 14.96 -23.45 -17.91
N ARG A 126 14.96 -23.55 -16.58
CA ARG A 126 14.34 -24.66 -15.85
C ARG A 126 12.82 -24.68 -15.93
N ILE A 127 12.16 -23.51 -15.81
CA ILE A 127 10.68 -23.41 -15.95
C ILE A 127 10.27 -23.81 -17.38
N LEU A 128 11.09 -23.41 -18.36
CA LEU A 128 10.85 -23.71 -19.77
C LEU A 128 11.18 -25.14 -20.17
N ASP A 129 11.89 -25.91 -19.34
CA ASP A 129 12.24 -27.29 -19.61
C ASP A 129 11.03 -28.24 -19.43
N PRO A 130 10.50 -28.83 -20.49
CA PRO A 130 9.38 -29.76 -20.41
C PRO A 130 9.75 -31.09 -19.74
N ALA A 131 11.05 -31.41 -19.60
CA ALA A 131 11.55 -32.64 -18.98
C ALA A 131 11.72 -32.52 -17.46
N LEU A 132 11.52 -31.34 -16.87
CA LEU A 132 11.62 -31.12 -15.42
C LEU A 132 10.58 -31.98 -14.69
N ASP A 133 11.01 -32.83 -13.76
CA ASP A 133 10.13 -33.72 -13.02
C ASP A 133 9.23 -32.96 -12.02
N GLY A 134 8.14 -33.60 -11.59
CA GLY A 134 7.15 -32.95 -10.74
C GLY A 134 7.67 -32.56 -9.34
N ALA A 135 8.62 -33.30 -8.78
CA ALA A 135 9.20 -33.01 -7.47
C ALA A 135 10.15 -31.79 -7.55
N GLU A 136 10.99 -31.74 -8.57
CA GLU A 136 11.87 -30.61 -8.85
C GLU A 136 11.03 -29.34 -9.15
N ARG A 137 9.96 -29.48 -9.92
CA ARG A 137 9.02 -28.40 -10.24
C ARG A 137 8.37 -27.83 -8.98
N ALA A 138 7.87 -28.68 -8.09
CA ALA A 138 7.30 -28.23 -6.81
C ALA A 138 8.32 -27.49 -5.91
N VAL A 139 9.60 -27.88 -5.93
CA VAL A 139 10.65 -27.16 -5.22
C VAL A 139 10.88 -25.79 -5.86
N LEU A 140 10.89 -25.74 -7.20
CA LEU A 140 11.08 -24.51 -7.96
C LEU A 140 9.91 -23.53 -7.72
N ASN A 141 8.66 -24.01 -7.77
CA ASN A 141 7.46 -23.20 -7.52
C ASN A 141 7.47 -22.59 -6.11
N ARG A 142 7.83 -23.37 -5.09
CA ARG A 142 7.98 -22.82 -3.72
C ARG A 142 9.08 -21.76 -3.60
N ARG A 143 10.21 -21.94 -4.30
CA ARG A 143 11.28 -20.94 -4.31
C ARG A 143 10.82 -19.65 -4.99
N VAL A 144 10.11 -19.76 -6.12
CA VAL A 144 9.49 -18.63 -6.82
C VAL A 144 8.52 -17.89 -5.90
N ALA A 145 7.60 -18.62 -5.26
CA ALA A 145 6.63 -18.03 -4.34
C ALA A 145 7.31 -17.25 -3.20
N THR A 146 8.32 -17.86 -2.58
CA THR A 146 9.03 -17.22 -1.46
C THR A 146 9.67 -15.88 -1.87
N VAL A 147 10.34 -15.85 -3.02
CA VAL A 147 11.03 -14.63 -3.49
C VAL A 147 10.01 -13.59 -3.97
N VAL A 148 8.97 -13.99 -4.68
CA VAL A 148 7.90 -13.08 -5.12
C VAL A 148 7.20 -12.45 -3.91
N LEU A 149 6.84 -13.23 -2.90
CA LEU A 149 6.26 -12.71 -1.67
C LEU A 149 7.21 -11.72 -0.98
N SER A 150 8.49 -12.05 -0.84
CA SER A 150 9.46 -11.14 -0.21
C SER A 150 9.64 -9.83 -0.98
N THR A 151 9.45 -9.85 -2.30
CA THR A 151 9.60 -8.66 -3.16
C THR A 151 8.36 -7.78 -3.17
N PHE A 152 7.16 -8.39 -3.25
CA PHE A 152 5.91 -7.65 -3.47
C PHE A 152 5.01 -7.58 -2.23
N THR A 153 5.32 -8.25 -1.13
CA THR A 153 4.56 -8.09 0.10
C THR A 153 5.34 -7.26 1.10
N ARG A 154 4.68 -6.27 1.68
CA ARG A 154 5.22 -5.67 2.89
C ARG A 154 5.00 -6.66 4.02
N SER A 155 6.06 -6.99 4.72
CA SER A 155 5.96 -7.77 5.95
C SER A 155 4.86 -7.16 6.84
N ARG A 156 4.02 -8.01 7.44
CA ARG A 156 3.03 -7.58 8.44
C ARG A 156 3.68 -6.72 9.53
N SER A 157 4.95 -6.99 9.81
CA SER A 157 5.81 -6.17 10.67
C SER A 157 6.04 -4.77 10.12
N ASP A 158 6.24 -4.59 8.81
CA ASP A 158 6.51 -3.28 8.20
C ASP A 158 5.25 -2.42 8.12
N VAL A 159 4.11 -3.01 7.79
CA VAL A 159 2.81 -2.33 7.81
C VAL A 159 2.49 -1.85 9.23
N GLU A 160 2.69 -2.71 10.22
CA GLU A 160 2.49 -2.39 11.63
C GLU A 160 3.50 -1.33 12.13
N HIS A 161 4.74 -1.40 11.67
CA HIS A 161 5.78 -0.41 11.99
C HIS A 161 5.43 0.97 11.40
N ARG A 162 4.98 1.04 10.14
CA ARG A 162 4.55 2.29 9.50
C ARG A 162 3.31 2.88 10.18
N LEU A 163 2.34 2.05 10.53
CA LEU A 163 1.17 2.49 11.31
C LEU A 163 1.60 3.08 12.65
N ARG A 164 2.47 2.40 13.39
CA ARG A 164 3.00 2.91 14.68
C ARG A 164 3.76 4.21 14.52
N ARG A 165 4.54 4.38 13.45
CA ARG A 165 5.23 5.64 13.13
C ARG A 165 4.23 6.77 12.89
N ALA A 166 3.20 6.53 12.05
CA ALA A 166 2.15 7.50 11.79
C ALA A 166 1.40 7.93 13.06
N ILE A 167 0.97 6.94 13.86
CA ILE A 167 0.30 7.17 15.14
C ILE A 167 1.17 7.99 16.09
N ARG A 168 2.41 7.61 16.27
CA ARG A 168 3.37 8.34 17.13
C ARG A 168 3.53 9.77 16.66
N PHE A 169 3.76 9.98 15.37
CA PHE A 169 3.90 11.32 14.80
C PHE A 169 2.68 12.20 15.07
N VAL A 170 1.47 11.66 14.88
CA VAL A 170 0.22 12.36 15.22
C VAL A 170 0.16 12.74 16.69
N HIS A 171 0.53 11.83 17.62
CA HIS A 171 0.51 12.12 19.05
C HIS A 171 1.54 13.18 19.49
N ASP A 172 2.72 13.15 18.88
CA ASP A 172 3.82 14.06 19.22
C ASP A 172 3.58 15.47 18.69
N HIS A 173 2.90 15.61 17.53
CA HIS A 173 2.68 16.88 16.85
C HIS A 173 1.21 17.34 16.83
N ALA A 174 0.34 16.73 17.65
CA ALA A 174 -1.11 17.02 17.63
C ALA A 174 -1.47 18.50 17.82
N GLY A 175 -0.64 19.27 18.53
CA GLY A 175 -0.81 20.71 18.74
C GLY A 175 -0.42 21.58 17.55
N GLU A 176 0.21 21.01 16.52
CA GLU A 176 0.70 21.71 15.34
C GLU A 176 -0.32 21.70 14.19
N ASP A 177 -0.04 22.43 13.11
CA ASP A 177 -0.89 22.46 11.93
C ASP A 177 -0.53 21.34 10.96
N LEU A 178 -0.93 20.10 11.32
CA LEU A 178 -0.63 18.89 10.58
C LEU A 178 -1.55 18.70 9.37
N THR A 179 -0.95 18.30 8.26
CA THR A 179 -1.63 17.83 7.04
C THR A 179 -1.54 16.32 6.89
N VAL A 180 -2.31 15.76 5.97
CA VAL A 180 -2.20 14.33 5.59
C VAL A 180 -0.81 14.03 5.05
N ALA A 181 -0.24 14.96 4.27
CA ALA A 181 1.10 14.82 3.68
C ALA A 181 2.19 14.69 4.75
N ASP A 182 2.13 15.49 5.83
CA ASP A 182 3.12 15.44 6.91
C ASP A 182 3.11 14.07 7.61
N VAL A 183 1.92 13.54 7.91
CA VAL A 183 1.77 12.22 8.55
C VAL A 183 2.21 11.10 7.61
N ALA A 184 1.92 11.22 6.31
CA ALA A 184 2.32 10.25 5.30
C ALA A 184 3.85 10.20 5.15
N ALA A 185 4.49 11.36 5.06
CA ALA A 185 5.95 11.48 5.00
C ALA A 185 6.62 10.87 6.24
N ALA A 186 6.11 11.17 7.45
CA ALA A 186 6.62 10.60 8.70
C ALA A 186 6.52 9.07 8.76
N ALA A 187 5.54 8.47 8.08
CA ALA A 187 5.34 7.02 8.01
C ALA A 187 5.99 6.38 6.78
N ASP A 188 6.65 7.16 5.93
CA ASP A 188 7.22 6.71 4.66
C ASP A 188 6.14 6.07 3.76
N LEU A 189 5.04 6.81 3.57
CA LEU A 189 3.88 6.44 2.78
C LEU A 189 3.48 7.57 1.85
N SER A 190 2.77 7.24 0.76
CA SER A 190 1.96 8.21 0.03
C SER A 190 0.72 8.60 0.86
N GLU A 191 0.12 9.76 0.60
CA GLU A 191 -1.13 10.17 1.27
C GLU A 191 -2.24 9.13 1.10
N ARG A 192 -2.38 8.56 -0.10
CA ARG A 192 -3.34 7.49 -0.38
C ARG A 192 -3.02 6.23 0.43
N GLY A 193 -1.75 5.79 0.46
CA GLY A 193 -1.31 4.65 1.26
C GLY A 193 -1.58 4.83 2.75
N LEU A 194 -1.38 6.05 3.27
CA LEU A 194 -1.71 6.39 4.66
C LEU A 194 -3.23 6.32 4.91
N GLN A 195 -4.05 6.88 4.00
CA GLN A 195 -5.51 6.86 4.14
C GLN A 195 -6.06 5.45 4.14
N ASP A 196 -5.57 4.59 3.24
CA ASP A 196 -5.97 3.19 3.16
C ASP A 196 -5.52 2.40 4.39
N LEU A 197 -4.29 2.63 4.87
CA LEU A 197 -3.78 2.01 6.09
C LEU A 197 -4.66 2.34 7.31
N PHE A 198 -4.99 3.62 7.51
CA PHE A 198 -5.83 4.05 8.63
C PHE A 198 -7.26 3.49 8.51
N ARG A 199 -7.84 3.50 7.30
CA ARG A 199 -9.18 2.96 7.07
C ARG A 199 -9.25 1.47 7.38
N ARG A 200 -8.27 0.68 6.90
CA ARG A 200 -8.23 -0.78 7.09
C ARG A 200 -7.93 -1.18 8.52
N ARG A 201 -7.03 -0.47 9.22
CA ARG A 201 -6.55 -0.86 10.54
C ARG A 201 -7.30 -0.20 11.70
N LEU A 202 -7.79 1.02 11.50
CA LEU A 202 -8.41 1.83 12.55
C LEU A 202 -9.86 2.23 12.23
N ALA A 203 -10.36 1.92 11.03
CA ALA A 203 -11.70 2.28 10.53
C ALA A 203 -11.98 3.80 10.54
N VAL A 204 -10.93 4.63 10.52
CA VAL A 204 -11.02 6.10 10.49
C VAL A 204 -10.04 6.66 9.47
N THR A 205 -10.21 7.95 9.09
CA THR A 205 -9.18 8.65 8.30
C THR A 205 -8.07 9.20 9.22
N PRO A 206 -6.85 9.49 8.70
CA PRO A 206 -5.78 10.09 9.48
C PRO A 206 -6.19 11.39 10.18
N MET A 207 -6.94 12.26 9.50
CA MET A 207 -7.41 13.53 10.06
C MET A 207 -8.54 13.37 11.08
N GLN A 208 -9.37 12.32 10.94
CA GLN A 208 -10.31 11.95 12.01
C GLN A 208 -9.55 11.46 13.25
N TYR A 209 -8.53 10.64 13.08
CA TYR A 209 -7.69 10.17 14.17
C TYR A 209 -6.99 11.35 14.89
N LEU A 210 -6.36 12.26 14.15
CA LEU A 210 -5.76 13.48 14.71
C LEU A 210 -6.78 14.29 15.53
N ARG A 211 -8.00 14.43 15.02
CA ARG A 211 -9.06 15.15 15.74
C ARG A 211 -9.42 14.47 17.06
N GLU A 212 -9.48 13.15 17.09
CA GLU A 212 -9.74 12.40 18.32
C GLU A 212 -8.62 12.59 19.35
N VAL A 213 -7.36 12.49 18.91
CA VAL A 213 -6.18 12.77 19.74
C VAL A 213 -6.24 14.18 20.34
N ARG A 214 -6.59 15.18 19.54
CA ARG A 214 -6.77 16.58 20.02
C ARG A 214 -7.88 16.69 21.06
N LEU A 215 -9.00 16.00 20.88
CA LEU A 215 -10.08 15.98 21.88
C LEU A 215 -9.61 15.37 23.21
N ASP A 216 -8.85 14.28 23.15
CA ASP A 216 -8.27 13.66 24.37
C ASP A 216 -7.32 14.59 25.09
N ARG A 217 -6.46 15.31 24.34
CA ARG A 217 -5.51 16.28 24.91
C ARG A 217 -6.26 17.45 25.57
N VAL A 218 -7.32 17.97 24.93
CA VAL A 218 -8.18 19.01 25.52
C VAL A 218 -8.83 18.48 26.80
N HIS A 219 -9.38 17.26 26.79
CA HIS A 219 -10.02 16.65 27.97
C HIS A 219 -9.05 16.56 29.15
N LEU A 220 -7.87 16.01 28.90
CA LEU A 220 -6.82 15.90 29.92
C LEU A 220 -6.42 17.28 30.46
N GLU A 221 -6.25 18.26 29.59
CA GLU A 221 -5.87 19.62 30.00
C GLU A 221 -6.98 20.30 30.81
N LEU A 222 -8.26 20.18 30.42
CA LEU A 222 -9.37 20.72 31.18
C LEU A 222 -9.55 20.03 32.54
N ALA A 223 -9.34 18.72 32.58
CA ALA A 223 -9.45 17.93 33.81
C ALA A 223 -8.29 18.22 34.79
N ALA A 224 -7.10 18.54 34.30
CA ALA A 224 -5.92 18.87 35.11
C ALA A 224 -5.86 20.32 35.57
N ARG A 225 -6.67 21.22 35.00
CA ARG A 225 -6.56 22.67 35.24
C ARG A 225 -7.18 23.09 36.57
N ARG A 226 -6.33 23.71 37.37
CA ARG A 226 -6.70 24.36 38.65
C ARG A 226 -6.85 25.89 38.52
N ASN A 227 -6.40 26.48 37.41
CA ASN A 227 -6.41 27.94 37.21
C ASN A 227 -7.68 28.38 36.47
N ARG A 228 -8.50 29.21 37.09
CA ARG A 228 -9.78 29.78 36.58
C ARG A 228 -9.60 30.86 35.49
N LEU A 229 -8.38 31.29 35.19
CA LEU A 229 -8.11 32.35 34.20
C LEU A 229 -8.12 31.88 32.75
N VAL A 230 -8.09 30.57 32.52
CA VAL A 230 -8.07 29.99 31.15
C VAL A 230 -9.44 29.46 30.79
N THR A 231 -9.96 29.89 29.66
CA THR A 231 -11.30 29.50 29.19
C THR A 231 -11.23 28.18 28.38
N VAL A 232 -12.36 27.47 28.30
CA VAL A 232 -12.52 26.33 27.38
C VAL A 232 -12.15 26.69 25.95
N GLY A 233 -12.50 27.94 25.54
CA GLY A 233 -12.19 28.43 24.19
C GLY A 233 -10.70 28.55 23.93
N ASP A 234 -9.91 28.97 24.93
CA ASP A 234 -8.46 29.13 24.80
C ASP A 234 -7.78 27.76 24.67
N VAL A 235 -8.18 26.79 25.49
CA VAL A 235 -7.69 25.41 25.40
C VAL A 235 -8.04 24.79 24.03
N ALA A 236 -9.30 24.94 23.59
CA ALA A 236 -9.70 24.41 22.30
C ALA A 236 -8.89 25.01 21.13
N ARG A 237 -8.64 26.33 21.15
CA ARG A 237 -7.83 26.99 20.11
C ARG A 237 -6.37 26.57 20.17
N ALA A 238 -5.79 26.39 21.35
CA ALA A 238 -4.44 25.85 21.51
C ALA A 238 -4.27 24.48 20.82
N TRP A 239 -5.31 23.67 20.87
CA TRP A 239 -5.39 22.37 20.18
C TRP A 239 -6.01 22.44 18.78
N ARG A 240 -5.94 23.62 18.11
CA ARG A 240 -6.33 23.83 16.71
C ARG A 240 -7.82 23.62 16.39
N PHE A 241 -8.71 23.78 17.36
CA PHE A 241 -10.15 23.81 17.09
C PHE A 241 -10.60 25.24 16.74
N ALA A 242 -10.77 25.52 15.44
CA ALA A 242 -11.20 26.82 14.94
C ALA A 242 -12.68 27.11 15.25
N HIS A 243 -13.53 26.08 15.28
CA HIS A 243 -15.00 26.21 15.43
C HIS A 243 -15.46 25.63 16.76
N LEU A 244 -15.60 26.50 17.77
CA LEU A 244 -15.94 26.11 19.15
C LEU A 244 -17.27 25.36 19.29
N GLY A 245 -18.29 25.70 18.46
CA GLY A 245 -19.57 24.97 18.46
C GLY A 245 -19.45 23.52 17.97
N ARG A 246 -18.68 23.29 16.86
CA ARG A 246 -18.41 21.95 16.35
C ARG A 246 -17.51 21.15 17.30
N PHE A 247 -16.59 21.82 17.94
CA PHE A 247 -15.75 21.24 18.99
C PHE A 247 -16.59 20.78 20.18
N ALA A 248 -17.45 21.63 20.76
CA ALA A 248 -18.28 21.28 21.90
C ALA A 248 -19.22 20.10 21.63
N ALA A 249 -19.80 20.04 20.42
CA ALA A 249 -20.62 18.93 20.00
C ALA A 249 -19.82 17.61 19.88
N ALA A 250 -18.61 17.67 19.30
CA ALA A 250 -17.72 16.51 19.18
C ALA A 250 -17.23 16.04 20.56
N TYR A 251 -16.87 16.95 21.43
CA TYR A 251 -16.43 16.69 22.78
C TYR A 251 -17.53 15.95 23.57
N ARG A 252 -18.77 16.49 23.57
CA ARG A 252 -19.91 15.85 24.25
C ARG A 252 -20.19 14.45 23.72
N ARG A 253 -20.10 14.24 22.42
CA ARG A 253 -20.28 12.91 21.81
C ARG A 253 -19.24 11.92 22.30
N ARG A 254 -17.97 12.34 22.49
CA ARG A 254 -16.88 11.50 22.90
C ARG A 254 -16.86 11.20 24.40
N PHE A 255 -17.08 12.21 25.24
CA PHE A 255 -16.92 12.12 26.70
C PHE A 255 -18.23 12.09 27.49
N GLY A 256 -19.39 12.24 26.85
CA GLY A 256 -20.68 12.23 27.49
C GLY A 256 -21.01 13.51 28.29
N GLU A 257 -20.08 14.44 28.43
CA GLU A 257 -20.20 15.72 29.13
C GLU A 257 -19.69 16.89 28.29
N SER A 258 -20.10 18.11 28.63
CA SER A 258 -19.56 19.29 27.93
C SER A 258 -18.17 19.67 28.44
N PRO A 259 -17.34 20.38 27.64
CA PRO A 259 -16.04 20.88 28.08
C PRO A 259 -16.12 21.76 29.33
N HIS A 260 -17.20 22.53 29.48
CA HIS A 260 -17.43 23.36 30.66
C HIS A 260 -17.73 22.53 31.93
N GLU A 261 -18.42 21.39 31.79
CA GLU A 261 -18.68 20.47 32.90
C GLU A 261 -17.37 19.83 33.38
N THR A 262 -16.51 19.39 32.47
CA THR A 262 -15.17 18.88 32.79
C THR A 262 -14.36 19.93 33.57
N LEU A 263 -14.28 21.17 33.05
CA LEU A 263 -13.55 22.26 33.69
C LEU A 263 -14.09 22.60 35.07
N ARG A 264 -15.43 22.60 35.27
CA ARG A 264 -16.04 22.86 36.59
C ARG A 264 -15.80 21.76 37.59
N ARG A 265 -15.77 20.51 37.15
CA ARG A 265 -15.53 19.34 38.01
C ARG A 265 -14.11 19.37 38.57
N SER A 266 -13.09 19.70 37.76
CA SER A 266 -11.72 19.83 38.21
C SER A 266 -11.50 20.93 39.26
N GLY A 267 -12.31 22.01 39.23
CA GLY A 267 -12.28 23.08 40.21
C GLY A 267 -13.04 22.79 41.54
N ARG A 268 -13.80 21.69 41.62
CA ARG A 268 -14.58 21.30 42.82
C ARG A 268 -13.91 20.18 43.66
N ALA A 269 -12.88 19.54 43.21
CA ALA A 269 -12.26 18.41 43.89
C ALA A 269 -11.38 18.82 45.11
N GLU A 270 -11.40 20.09 45.54
CA GLU A 270 -10.60 20.62 46.65
C GLU A 270 -11.42 21.53 47.61
N GLY A 271 -12.76 21.33 47.71
CA GLY A 271 -13.62 22.05 48.67
C GLY A 271 -14.13 21.13 49.78
#